data_059a5f8334e142df5fae2212545ed882
#
_entry.id   059a5f8334e142df5fae2212545ed882
#
_cell.length_a   1.000
_cell.length_b   1.000
_cell.length_c   1.000
_cell.angle_alpha   90.00
_cell.angle_beta   90.00
_cell.angle_gamma   90.00
#
_symmetry.space_group_name_H-M   'P 1'
#
loop_
_entity.id
_entity.type
_entity.pdbx_description
1 polymer ?
#
loop_
_entity_poly.entity_id
_entity_poly.type
_entity_poly.pdbx_seq_one_letter_code
_entity_poly.pdbx_strand_id
1 'polypeptide(L)'
;MESKYCKELEPGFTPVTICEEAARCLLCHDAPCSKSCPAGTDPGKFIRSVRFRNFKGAAETIRENNILGAICARVCPTEKYCQLACSRCGIDKPIDIGRIQRYVTDLEETLGMKILEKPAHRLGKSVAVVGGGPGGLSVAAELLKKGYDVEIFEKDAQLGGYLRYGIPEYRLPNRLVDVEIQRIFDLGLVAHTGVTVGKDVTLDELKKKFD
;
A
#
# COMPACT_ATOMS: atom_id res chain seq x y z
N MET A 1 -19.59 17.28 9.83
CA MET A 1 -18.76 17.62 11.01
C MET A 1 -17.66 16.59 11.07
N GLU A 2 -16.41 16.94 10.67
CA GLU A 2 -15.28 16.05 10.90
C GLU A 2 -15.08 15.89 12.41
N SER A 3 -15.08 14.65 12.88
CA SER A 3 -14.87 14.33 14.28
C SER A 3 -13.48 14.82 14.70
N LYS A 4 -13.38 15.44 15.89
CA LYS A 4 -12.09 15.82 16.52
C LYS A 4 -11.10 14.66 16.62
N TYR A 5 -11.58 13.41 16.52
CA TYR A 5 -10.81 12.17 16.64
C TYR A 5 -10.31 11.63 15.29
N CYS A 6 -10.65 12.26 14.15
CA CYS A 6 -10.21 11.85 12.83
C CYS A 6 -8.89 12.52 12.37
N LYS A 7 -8.28 13.36 13.22
CA LYS A 7 -6.99 13.99 12.90
C LYS A 7 -5.86 12.99 13.14
N GLU A 8 -5.08 12.75 12.11
CA GLU A 8 -3.90 11.88 12.23
C GLU A 8 -2.91 12.43 13.28
N LEU A 9 -2.33 11.52 14.08
CA LEU A 9 -1.43 11.88 15.18
C LEU A 9 -0.14 12.53 14.69
N GLU A 10 0.42 12.05 13.58
CA GLU A 10 1.68 12.57 13.06
C GLU A 10 1.43 13.53 11.90
N PRO A 11 2.02 14.73 11.92
CA PRO A 11 1.93 15.65 10.79
C PRO A 11 2.71 15.10 9.59
N GLY A 12 2.16 15.26 8.37
CA GLY A 12 2.88 14.98 7.14
C GLY A 12 4.02 15.97 6.88
N PHE A 13 4.86 15.68 5.88
CA PHE A 13 5.81 16.65 5.36
C PHE A 13 5.10 17.72 4.55
N THR A 14 5.73 18.91 4.48
CA THR A 14 5.37 19.96 3.53
C THR A 14 6.20 19.82 2.26
N PRO A 15 5.86 20.52 1.15
CA PRO A 15 6.67 20.52 -0.07
C PRO A 15 8.14 20.95 0.13
N VAL A 16 8.42 21.72 1.19
CA VAL A 16 9.79 22.15 1.53
C VAL A 16 10.48 21.07 2.35
N THR A 17 9.87 20.67 3.47
CA THR A 17 10.51 19.75 4.42
C THR A 17 10.71 18.33 3.87
N ILE A 18 9.90 17.90 2.87
CA ILE A 18 10.13 16.63 2.18
C ILE A 18 11.45 16.63 1.39
N CYS A 19 11.76 17.74 0.72
CA CYS A 19 13.00 17.87 -0.04
C CYS A 19 14.22 17.93 0.87
N GLU A 20 14.10 18.61 2.01
CA GLU A 20 15.16 18.68 3.03
C GLU A 20 15.46 17.31 3.61
N GLU A 21 14.42 16.55 3.98
CA GLU A 21 14.61 15.19 4.50
C GLU A 21 15.19 14.24 3.45
N ALA A 22 14.70 14.29 2.21
CA ALA A 22 15.24 13.48 1.12
C ALA A 22 16.71 13.85 0.78
N ALA A 23 17.10 15.12 0.94
CA ALA A 23 18.47 15.57 0.72
C ALA A 23 19.47 15.00 1.75
N ARG A 24 19.01 14.61 2.94
CA ARG A 24 19.85 13.95 3.96
C ARG A 24 20.24 12.51 3.55
N CYS A 25 19.54 11.89 2.59
CA CYS A 25 19.82 10.53 2.17
C CYS A 25 21.22 10.40 1.57
N LEU A 26 21.98 9.38 2.01
CA LEU A 26 23.33 9.10 1.55
C LEU A 26 23.39 8.47 0.15
N LEU A 27 22.24 8.12 -0.45
CA LEU A 27 22.14 7.46 -1.75
C LEU A 27 22.98 6.17 -1.86
N CYS A 28 22.97 5.33 -0.82
CA CYS A 28 23.74 4.09 -0.76
C CYS A 28 23.53 3.26 -2.03
N HIS A 29 24.62 2.75 -2.63
CA HIS A 29 24.57 1.92 -3.83
C HIS A 29 23.76 0.62 -3.58
N ASP A 30 24.01 -0.04 -2.46
CA ASP A 30 23.36 -1.27 -2.04
C ASP A 30 22.52 -0.99 -0.79
N ALA A 31 21.46 -0.22 -0.98
CA ALA A 31 20.67 0.41 0.08
C ALA A 31 20.18 -0.58 1.16
N PRO A 32 20.74 -0.55 2.39
CA PRO A 32 20.32 -1.46 3.45
C PRO A 32 18.84 -1.30 3.81
N CYS A 33 18.30 -0.09 3.68
CA CYS A 33 16.88 0.19 3.92
C CYS A 33 15.98 -0.57 2.92
N SER A 34 16.40 -0.75 1.67
CA SER A 34 15.64 -1.51 0.67
C SER A 34 15.68 -3.01 0.97
N LYS A 35 16.85 -3.52 1.38
CA LYS A 35 17.01 -4.93 1.76
C LYS A 35 16.23 -5.33 3.00
N SER A 36 16.01 -4.40 3.93
CA SER A 36 15.29 -4.66 5.16
C SER A 36 13.78 -4.43 5.07
N CYS A 37 13.25 -4.05 3.91
CA CYS A 37 11.81 -3.90 3.71
C CYS A 37 11.15 -5.28 3.53
N PRO A 38 10.25 -5.72 4.44
CA PRO A 38 9.60 -7.04 4.31
C PRO A 38 8.71 -7.18 3.08
N ALA A 39 8.19 -6.04 2.56
CA ALA A 39 7.36 -6.00 1.35
C ALA A 39 8.19 -5.92 0.05
N GLY A 40 9.53 -5.84 0.15
CA GLY A 40 10.38 -5.68 -1.03
C GLY A 40 10.27 -4.30 -1.70
N THR A 41 9.63 -3.32 -1.07
CA THR A 41 9.64 -1.93 -1.55
C THR A 41 11.06 -1.39 -1.50
N ASP A 42 11.44 -0.53 -2.44
CA ASP A 42 12.78 0.05 -2.54
C ASP A 42 12.83 1.51 -2.02
N PRO A 43 13.06 1.73 -0.70
CA PRO A 43 13.22 3.06 -0.15
C PRO A 43 14.38 3.84 -0.76
N GLY A 44 15.48 3.20 -1.07
CA GLY A 44 16.61 3.85 -1.71
C GLY A 44 16.26 4.47 -3.05
N LYS A 45 15.46 3.76 -3.85
CA LYS A 45 15.01 4.20 -5.18
C LYS A 45 13.97 5.32 -5.08
N PHE A 46 12.92 5.17 -4.25
CA PHE A 46 11.90 6.21 -4.18
C PHE A 46 12.38 7.48 -3.48
N ILE A 47 13.27 7.41 -2.47
CA ILE A 47 13.86 8.60 -1.84
C ILE A 47 14.76 9.34 -2.84
N ARG A 48 15.53 8.62 -3.65
CA ARG A 48 16.30 9.23 -4.75
C ARG A 48 15.39 9.98 -5.71
N SER A 49 14.25 9.38 -6.11
CA SER A 49 13.27 10.04 -6.97
C SER A 49 12.70 11.31 -6.33
N VAL A 50 12.36 11.29 -5.04
CA VAL A 50 11.90 12.45 -4.27
C VAL A 50 12.96 13.55 -4.25
N ARG A 51 14.23 13.20 -3.98
CA ARG A 51 15.34 14.15 -3.98
C ARG A 51 15.48 14.91 -5.29
N PHE A 52 15.20 14.26 -6.41
CA PHE A 52 15.18 14.88 -7.74
C PHE A 52 13.80 15.40 -8.14
N ARG A 53 12.86 15.51 -7.21
CA ARG A 53 11.49 15.99 -7.41
C ARG A 53 10.67 15.17 -8.43
N ASN A 54 11.09 13.95 -8.70
CA ASN A 54 10.33 12.99 -9.49
C ASN A 54 9.33 12.22 -8.60
N PHE A 55 8.27 12.90 -8.16
CA PHE A 55 7.28 12.31 -7.26
C PHE A 55 6.47 11.19 -7.94
N LYS A 56 6.24 11.29 -9.26
CA LYS A 56 5.57 10.22 -10.01
C LYS A 56 6.43 8.95 -10.00
N GLY A 57 7.71 9.04 -10.32
CA GLY A 57 8.61 7.89 -10.28
C GLY A 57 8.81 7.32 -8.86
N ALA A 58 8.68 8.16 -7.83
CA ALA A 58 8.65 7.69 -6.45
C ALA A 58 7.39 6.86 -6.16
N ALA A 59 6.21 7.32 -6.59
CA ALA A 59 4.95 6.60 -6.45
C ALA A 59 4.97 5.28 -7.25
N GLU A 60 5.45 5.29 -8.48
CA GLU A 60 5.64 4.08 -9.30
C GLU A 60 6.49 3.05 -8.56
N THR A 61 7.63 3.46 -7.99
CA THR A 61 8.51 2.58 -7.22
C THR A 61 7.81 1.97 -6.00
N ILE A 62 6.99 2.76 -5.28
CA ILE A 62 6.23 2.25 -4.13
C ILE A 62 5.18 1.23 -4.60
N ARG A 63 4.43 1.53 -5.67
CA ARG A 63 3.35 0.69 -6.20
C ARG A 63 3.84 -0.56 -6.92
N GLU A 64 5.10 -0.62 -7.29
CA GLU A 64 5.71 -1.81 -7.91
C GLU A 64 5.51 -3.06 -7.03
N ASN A 65 5.75 -2.94 -5.72
CA ASN A 65 5.67 -4.06 -4.76
C ASN A 65 4.68 -3.86 -3.61
N ASN A 66 4.08 -2.68 -3.47
CA ASN A 66 3.23 -2.36 -2.32
C ASN A 66 1.97 -1.61 -2.73
N ILE A 67 0.93 -2.37 -3.06
CA ILE A 67 -0.38 -1.81 -3.42
C ILE A 67 -0.99 -1.00 -2.27
N LEU A 68 -0.72 -1.37 -1.02
CA LEU A 68 -1.19 -0.69 0.19
C LEU A 68 -0.14 0.31 0.73
N GLY A 69 0.57 0.99 -0.17
CA GLY A 69 1.69 1.87 0.15
C GLY A 69 1.35 3.02 1.10
N ALA A 70 0.18 3.64 0.98
CA ALA A 70 -0.26 4.72 1.85
C ALA A 70 -0.62 4.22 3.26
N ILE A 71 -1.20 3.03 3.35
CA ILE A 71 -1.49 2.35 4.63
C ILE A 71 -0.16 1.97 5.30
N CYS A 72 0.72 1.30 4.56
CA CYS A 72 2.03 0.89 5.05
C CYS A 72 2.84 2.08 5.60
N ALA A 73 2.81 3.22 4.92
CA ALA A 73 3.48 4.45 5.34
C ALA A 73 3.03 4.99 6.71
N ARG A 74 1.85 4.58 7.19
CA ARG A 74 1.26 5.03 8.46
C ARG A 74 1.36 4.01 9.58
N VAL A 75 1.30 2.71 9.25
CA VAL A 75 1.18 1.66 10.27
C VAL A 75 2.39 0.74 10.38
N CYS A 76 3.29 0.76 9.37
CA CYS A 76 4.51 -0.04 9.41
C CYS A 76 5.44 0.44 10.53
N PRO A 77 5.96 -0.45 11.37
CA PRO A 77 6.98 -0.11 12.36
C PRO A 77 8.36 0.06 11.68
N THR A 78 8.51 1.16 10.93
CA THR A 78 9.69 1.44 10.10
C THR A 78 10.98 1.50 10.92
N GLU A 79 10.88 1.84 12.20
CA GLU A 79 11.96 1.84 13.18
C GLU A 79 12.52 0.44 13.48
N LYS A 80 11.78 -0.62 13.09
CA LYS A 80 12.23 -2.03 13.22
C LYS A 80 12.77 -2.59 11.90
N TYR A 81 12.58 -1.88 10.79
CA TYR A 81 12.92 -2.35 9.45
C TYR A 81 13.81 -1.35 8.71
N CYS A 82 13.26 -0.63 7.76
CA CYS A 82 14.02 0.22 6.86
C CYS A 82 14.74 1.38 7.56
N GLN A 83 14.15 1.98 8.59
CA GLN A 83 14.80 3.04 9.36
C GLN A 83 15.92 2.49 10.24
N LEU A 84 15.70 1.33 10.89
CA LEU A 84 16.77 0.66 11.66
C LEU A 84 18.01 0.36 10.81
N ALA A 85 17.80 -0.07 9.58
CA ALA A 85 18.88 -0.42 8.66
C ALA A 85 19.48 0.78 7.94
N CYS A 86 18.97 1.99 8.16
CA CYS A 86 19.45 3.18 7.45
C CYS A 86 20.89 3.50 7.84
N SER A 87 21.82 3.58 6.87
CA SER A 87 23.23 3.94 7.11
C SER A 87 23.40 5.29 7.78
N ARG A 88 22.39 6.16 7.73
CA ARG A 88 22.39 7.46 8.40
C ARG A 88 22.39 7.36 9.92
N CYS A 89 21.92 6.22 10.48
CA CYS A 89 21.94 5.98 11.93
C CYS A 89 23.35 6.12 12.56
N GLY A 90 24.41 5.88 11.77
CA GLY A 90 25.79 6.04 12.24
C GLY A 90 26.30 7.49 12.25
N ILE A 91 25.53 8.45 11.73
CA ILE A 91 25.92 9.85 11.61
C ILE A 91 25.07 10.75 12.52
N ASP A 92 23.75 10.66 12.39
CA ASP A 92 22.80 11.42 13.19
C ASP A 92 21.53 10.58 13.46
N LYS A 93 20.42 10.84 12.81
CA LYS A 93 19.18 10.08 12.87
C LYS A 93 18.85 9.44 11.51
N PRO A 94 18.18 8.28 11.47
CA PRO A 94 17.75 7.67 10.21
C PRO A 94 16.92 8.65 9.38
N ILE A 95 16.85 8.39 8.09
CA ILE A 95 15.88 9.07 7.22
C ILE A 95 14.48 8.65 7.64
N ASP A 96 13.55 9.59 7.71
CA ASP A 96 12.14 9.33 8.04
C ASP A 96 11.40 8.74 6.82
N ILE A 97 11.73 7.47 6.55
CA ILE A 97 11.34 6.76 5.34
C ILE A 97 9.82 6.61 5.25
N GLY A 98 9.17 6.29 6.37
CA GLY A 98 7.72 6.13 6.42
C GLY A 98 6.99 7.43 6.07
N ARG A 99 7.42 8.57 6.63
CA ARG A 99 6.79 9.86 6.33
C ARG A 99 7.10 10.35 4.90
N ILE A 100 8.27 10.01 4.34
CA ILE A 100 8.53 10.27 2.91
C ILE A 100 7.56 9.47 2.05
N GLN A 101 7.40 8.17 2.32
CA GLN A 101 6.45 7.32 1.60
C GLN A 101 5.01 7.86 1.71
N ARG A 102 4.61 8.29 2.92
CA ARG A 102 3.31 8.93 3.18
C ARG A 102 3.12 10.16 2.29
N TYR A 103 4.08 11.08 2.27
CA TYR A 103 3.99 12.28 1.44
C TYR A 103 3.79 11.95 -0.04
N VAL A 104 4.55 10.97 -0.55
CA VAL A 104 4.46 10.56 -1.95
C VAL A 104 3.07 9.98 -2.28
N THR A 105 2.55 9.11 -1.41
CA THR A 105 1.24 8.47 -1.64
C THR A 105 0.06 9.43 -1.43
N ASP A 106 0.19 10.40 -0.52
CA ASP A 106 -0.82 11.46 -0.33
C ASP A 106 -0.82 12.43 -1.53
N LEU A 107 0.37 12.74 -2.08
CA LEU A 107 0.50 13.54 -3.29
C LEU A 107 -0.05 12.81 -4.52
N GLU A 108 0.18 11.49 -4.63
CA GLU A 108 -0.40 10.63 -5.66
C GLU A 108 -1.93 10.74 -5.69
N GLU A 109 -2.56 10.67 -4.51
CA GLU A 109 -4.01 10.83 -4.36
C GLU A 109 -4.45 12.26 -4.74
N THR A 110 -3.80 13.27 -4.15
CA THR A 110 -4.17 14.69 -4.34
C THR A 110 -4.11 15.12 -5.81
N LEU A 111 -3.12 14.63 -6.55
CA LEU A 111 -2.93 14.95 -7.96
C LEU A 111 -3.63 13.96 -8.91
N GLY A 112 -4.32 12.96 -8.39
CA GLY A 112 -5.00 11.94 -9.22
C GLY A 112 -4.03 11.19 -10.14
N MET A 113 -2.81 10.90 -9.69
CA MET A 113 -1.82 10.21 -10.51
C MET A 113 -2.27 8.78 -10.82
N LYS A 114 -2.39 8.45 -12.09
CA LYS A 114 -2.63 7.09 -12.55
C LYS A 114 -1.29 6.34 -12.61
N ILE A 115 -1.00 5.57 -11.58
CA ILE A 115 0.24 4.78 -11.47
C ILE A 115 -0.01 3.32 -11.86
N LEU A 116 -1.17 2.79 -11.48
CA LEU A 116 -1.54 1.41 -11.75
C LEU A 116 -2.50 1.37 -12.92
N GLU A 117 -2.24 0.49 -13.87
CA GLU A 117 -3.07 0.28 -15.05
C GLU A 117 -3.46 -1.19 -15.17
N LYS A 118 -4.65 -1.43 -15.74
CA LYS A 118 -5.07 -2.79 -16.08
C LYS A 118 -4.09 -3.37 -17.09
N PRO A 119 -3.65 -4.63 -16.93
CA PRO A 119 -2.81 -5.27 -17.93
C PRO A 119 -3.54 -5.38 -19.28
N ALA A 120 -2.81 -5.16 -20.37
CA ALA A 120 -3.35 -5.23 -21.72
C ALA A 120 -3.77 -6.66 -22.10
N HIS A 121 -3.11 -7.67 -21.53
CA HIS A 121 -3.41 -9.08 -21.77
C HIS A 121 -4.04 -9.72 -20.54
N ARG A 122 -5.16 -10.40 -20.76
CA ARG A 122 -5.78 -11.27 -19.75
C ARG A 122 -5.39 -12.72 -20.01
N LEU A 123 -5.15 -13.45 -18.94
CA LEU A 123 -4.76 -14.86 -19.02
C LEU A 123 -5.95 -15.80 -19.27
N GLY A 124 -7.19 -15.30 -19.14
CA GLY A 124 -8.40 -16.12 -19.22
C GLY A 124 -8.54 -17.13 -18.09
N LYS A 125 -7.85 -16.88 -16.96
CA LYS A 125 -7.91 -17.68 -15.75
C LYS A 125 -8.50 -16.87 -14.61
N SER A 126 -9.31 -17.52 -13.79
CA SER A 126 -10.02 -16.89 -12.69
C SER A 126 -9.55 -17.41 -11.32
N VAL A 127 -9.50 -16.51 -10.33
CA VAL A 127 -9.04 -16.84 -8.98
C VAL A 127 -10.02 -16.30 -7.93
N ALA A 128 -10.44 -17.19 -7.01
CA ALA A 128 -11.17 -16.79 -5.82
C ALA A 128 -10.19 -16.51 -4.66
N VAL A 129 -10.32 -15.35 -4.05
CA VAL A 129 -9.58 -14.97 -2.84
C VAL A 129 -10.56 -14.98 -1.66
N VAL A 130 -10.24 -15.71 -0.62
CA VAL A 130 -11.06 -15.80 0.60
C VAL A 130 -10.52 -14.85 1.64
N GLY A 131 -11.30 -13.82 1.97
CA GLY A 131 -10.99 -12.77 2.91
C GLY A 131 -10.46 -11.49 2.23
N GLY A 132 -11.11 -10.36 2.54
CA GLY A 132 -10.81 -9.02 2.01
C GLY A 132 -9.94 -8.17 2.93
N GLY A 133 -9.15 -8.78 3.81
CA GLY A 133 -8.15 -8.10 4.63
C GLY A 133 -6.89 -7.74 3.83
N PRO A 134 -5.84 -7.18 4.48
CA PRO A 134 -4.63 -6.71 3.78
C PRO A 134 -3.93 -7.79 2.96
N GLY A 135 -3.91 -9.04 3.44
CA GLY A 135 -3.34 -10.16 2.71
C GLY A 135 -4.10 -10.47 1.42
N GLY A 136 -5.44 -10.62 1.52
CA GLY A 136 -6.29 -10.88 0.35
C GLY A 136 -6.27 -9.74 -0.66
N LEU A 137 -6.32 -8.50 -0.21
CA LEU A 137 -6.19 -7.31 -1.06
C LEU A 137 -4.87 -7.28 -1.82
N SER A 138 -3.75 -7.59 -1.14
CA SER A 138 -2.43 -7.62 -1.76
C SER A 138 -2.32 -8.74 -2.79
N VAL A 139 -2.79 -9.95 -2.47
CA VAL A 139 -2.83 -11.09 -3.41
C VAL A 139 -3.69 -10.76 -4.63
N ALA A 140 -4.89 -10.20 -4.40
CA ALA A 140 -5.79 -9.82 -5.48
C ALA A 140 -5.15 -8.80 -6.43
N ALA A 141 -4.51 -7.77 -5.88
CA ALA A 141 -3.83 -6.76 -6.69
C ALA A 141 -2.70 -7.35 -7.55
N GLU A 142 -1.86 -8.22 -6.96
CA GLU A 142 -0.77 -8.85 -7.68
C GLU A 142 -1.26 -9.80 -8.79
N LEU A 143 -2.33 -10.54 -8.55
CA LEU A 143 -2.95 -11.38 -9.57
C LEU A 143 -3.59 -10.56 -10.69
N LEU A 144 -4.31 -9.49 -10.35
CA LEU A 144 -4.89 -8.56 -11.33
C LEU A 144 -3.80 -7.93 -12.21
N LYS A 145 -2.69 -7.46 -11.63
CA LYS A 145 -1.54 -6.93 -12.37
C LYS A 145 -0.94 -7.97 -13.35
N LYS A 146 -1.04 -9.25 -13.03
CA LYS A 146 -0.59 -10.35 -13.90
C LYS A 146 -1.62 -10.79 -14.94
N GLY A 147 -2.82 -10.22 -14.94
CA GLY A 147 -3.85 -10.50 -15.93
C GLY A 147 -4.84 -11.61 -15.59
N TYR A 148 -4.87 -12.06 -14.32
CA TYR A 148 -5.93 -12.96 -13.84
C TYR A 148 -7.23 -12.19 -13.60
N ASP A 149 -8.35 -12.88 -13.72
CA ASP A 149 -9.65 -12.39 -13.23
C ASP A 149 -9.78 -12.78 -11.74
N VAL A 150 -10.05 -11.82 -10.86
CA VAL A 150 -10.01 -12.03 -9.40
C VAL A 150 -11.32 -11.63 -8.76
N GLU A 151 -11.89 -12.55 -7.97
CA GLU A 151 -13.04 -12.28 -7.12
C GLU A 151 -12.66 -12.50 -5.64
N ILE A 152 -12.94 -11.52 -4.78
CA ILE A 152 -12.78 -11.63 -3.32
C ILE A 152 -14.12 -11.98 -2.68
N PHE A 153 -14.10 -12.93 -1.75
CA PHE A 153 -15.23 -13.31 -0.89
C PHE A 153 -14.92 -12.89 0.54
N GLU A 154 -15.66 -11.91 1.06
CA GLU A 154 -15.46 -11.32 2.40
C GLU A 154 -16.74 -11.46 3.24
N LYS A 155 -16.59 -11.94 4.48
CA LYS A 155 -17.71 -12.13 5.42
C LYS A 155 -18.26 -10.81 5.96
N ASP A 156 -17.41 -9.80 6.11
CA ASP A 156 -17.80 -8.50 6.61
C ASP A 156 -18.46 -7.67 5.50
N ALA A 157 -19.20 -6.63 5.88
CA ALA A 157 -19.92 -5.76 4.95
C ALA A 157 -18.99 -4.92 4.06
N GLN A 158 -17.74 -4.74 4.46
CA GLN A 158 -16.75 -3.93 3.73
C GLN A 158 -15.39 -4.62 3.73
N LEU A 159 -14.64 -4.42 2.64
CA LEU A 159 -13.25 -4.84 2.55
C LEU A 159 -12.35 -4.03 3.49
N GLY A 160 -11.18 -4.57 3.80
CA GLY A 160 -10.16 -3.93 4.63
C GLY A 160 -9.78 -4.77 5.86
N GLY A 161 -10.68 -5.61 6.36
CA GLY A 161 -10.42 -6.47 7.51
C GLY A 161 -9.85 -5.69 8.69
N TYR A 162 -8.73 -6.13 9.26
CA TYR A 162 -8.10 -5.49 10.40
C TYR A 162 -7.70 -4.02 10.17
N LEU A 163 -7.44 -3.62 8.93
CA LEU A 163 -7.14 -2.22 8.58
C LEU A 163 -8.30 -1.28 8.95
N ARG A 164 -9.53 -1.77 8.79
CA ARG A 164 -10.76 -1.02 9.05
C ARG A 164 -11.31 -1.25 10.45
N TYR A 165 -11.36 -2.52 10.86
CA TYR A 165 -12.07 -2.92 12.08
C TYR A 165 -11.16 -3.03 13.31
N GLY A 166 -9.82 -3.02 13.14
CA GLY A 166 -8.86 -3.21 14.22
C GLY A 166 -7.94 -2.03 14.49
N ILE A 167 -7.64 -1.19 13.48
CA ILE A 167 -6.76 -0.03 13.65
C ILE A 167 -7.60 1.22 13.88
N PRO A 168 -7.35 1.98 14.97
CA PRO A 168 -8.09 3.22 15.25
C PRO A 168 -7.90 4.27 14.14
N GLU A 169 -8.96 5.07 13.85
CA GLU A 169 -8.97 6.07 12.79
C GLU A 169 -7.90 7.18 12.94
N TYR A 170 -7.52 7.52 14.17
CA TYR A 170 -6.45 8.49 14.40
C TYR A 170 -5.07 7.97 13.96
N ARG A 171 -4.91 6.64 13.81
CA ARG A 171 -3.70 6.00 13.29
C ARG A 171 -3.82 5.70 11.80
N LEU A 172 -4.99 5.26 11.36
CA LEU A 172 -5.26 4.91 9.97
C LEU A 172 -6.69 5.35 9.61
N PRO A 173 -6.87 6.48 8.93
CA PRO A 173 -8.19 6.94 8.52
C PRO A 173 -8.88 5.96 7.58
N ASN A 174 -10.16 5.62 7.85
CA ASN A 174 -10.94 4.74 7.00
C ASN A 174 -11.06 5.23 5.55
N ARG A 175 -11.13 6.54 5.35
CA ARG A 175 -11.10 7.16 4.00
C ARG A 175 -9.87 6.70 3.20
N LEU A 176 -8.71 6.60 3.84
CA LEU A 176 -7.49 6.15 3.18
C LEU A 176 -7.56 4.67 2.80
N VAL A 177 -8.16 3.86 3.66
CA VAL A 177 -8.40 2.43 3.35
C VAL A 177 -9.29 2.31 2.12
N ASP A 178 -10.34 3.13 2.02
CA ASP A 178 -11.24 3.17 0.86
C ASP A 178 -10.49 3.56 -0.43
N VAL A 179 -9.63 4.57 -0.36
CA VAL A 179 -8.83 5.01 -1.52
C VAL A 179 -7.89 3.90 -2.02
N GLU A 180 -7.20 3.22 -1.11
CA GLU A 180 -6.30 2.12 -1.49
C GLU A 180 -7.07 0.92 -2.07
N ILE A 181 -8.23 0.60 -1.51
CA ILE A 181 -9.11 -0.46 -2.04
C ILE A 181 -9.67 -0.07 -3.41
N GLN A 182 -10.06 1.19 -3.61
CA GLN A 182 -10.56 1.67 -4.89
C GLN A 182 -9.54 1.47 -6.01
N ARG A 183 -8.25 1.68 -5.75
CA ARG A 183 -7.18 1.40 -6.72
C ARG A 183 -7.17 -0.05 -7.19
N ILE A 184 -7.52 -1.00 -6.30
CA ILE A 184 -7.61 -2.42 -6.65
C ILE A 184 -8.88 -2.68 -7.47
N PHE A 185 -10.01 -2.03 -7.16
CA PHE A 185 -11.21 -2.07 -8.00
C PHE A 185 -10.93 -1.53 -9.40
N ASP A 186 -10.14 -0.47 -9.51
CA ASP A 186 -9.75 0.11 -10.81
C ASP A 186 -8.91 -0.85 -11.66
N LEU A 187 -8.19 -1.80 -11.03
CA LEU A 187 -7.52 -2.90 -11.73
C LEU A 187 -8.49 -3.99 -12.22
N GLY A 188 -9.73 -3.99 -11.75
CA GLY A 188 -10.78 -4.93 -12.18
C GLY A 188 -11.17 -5.96 -11.13
N LEU A 189 -10.92 -5.70 -9.84
CA LEU A 189 -11.39 -6.54 -8.75
C LEU A 189 -12.93 -6.65 -8.75
N VAL A 190 -13.43 -7.86 -8.51
CA VAL A 190 -14.82 -8.12 -8.14
C VAL A 190 -14.85 -8.52 -6.67
N ALA A 191 -15.77 -7.98 -5.89
CA ALA A 191 -15.89 -8.29 -4.47
C ALA A 191 -17.30 -8.70 -4.08
N HIS A 192 -17.40 -9.79 -3.33
CA HIS A 192 -18.62 -10.33 -2.72
C HIS A 192 -18.50 -10.14 -1.21
N THR A 193 -19.06 -9.06 -0.68
CA THR A 193 -19.08 -8.77 0.75
C THR A 193 -20.32 -9.34 1.42
N GLY A 194 -20.27 -9.60 2.73
CA GLY A 194 -21.33 -10.28 3.48
C GLY A 194 -21.43 -11.77 3.15
N VAL A 195 -20.42 -12.38 2.55
CA VAL A 195 -20.39 -13.77 2.11
C VAL A 195 -19.35 -14.57 2.90
N THR A 196 -19.81 -15.51 3.71
CA THR A 196 -18.94 -16.38 4.52
C THR A 196 -18.65 -17.67 3.78
N VAL A 197 -17.40 -17.87 3.37
CA VAL A 197 -16.96 -19.13 2.77
C VAL A 197 -17.02 -20.25 3.81
N GLY A 198 -17.61 -21.39 3.44
CA GLY A 198 -17.93 -22.50 4.34
C GLY A 198 -19.34 -22.46 4.92
N LYS A 199 -20.08 -21.34 4.74
CA LYS A 199 -21.47 -21.21 5.18
C LYS A 199 -22.39 -20.83 4.01
N ASP A 200 -22.12 -19.68 3.37
CA ASP A 200 -22.95 -19.13 2.30
C ASP A 200 -22.51 -19.63 0.92
N VAL A 201 -21.23 -19.95 0.79
CA VAL A 201 -20.61 -20.62 -0.37
C VAL A 201 -19.57 -21.62 0.12
N THR A 202 -19.57 -22.82 -0.46
CA THR A 202 -18.62 -23.88 -0.08
C THR A 202 -17.31 -23.77 -0.85
N LEU A 203 -16.24 -24.35 -0.31
CA LEU A 203 -14.95 -24.44 -1.02
C LEU A 203 -15.08 -25.28 -2.30
N ASP A 204 -15.95 -26.30 -2.30
CA ASP A 204 -16.13 -27.15 -3.47
C ASP A 204 -16.87 -26.43 -4.60
N GLU A 205 -17.77 -25.52 -4.29
CA GLU A 205 -18.40 -24.65 -5.28
C GLU A 205 -17.34 -23.66 -5.87
N LEU A 206 -16.51 -23.07 -5.03
CA LEU A 206 -15.43 -22.20 -5.51
C LEU A 206 -14.43 -22.94 -6.39
N LYS A 207 -14.01 -24.16 -6.00
CA LYS A 207 -13.11 -25.02 -6.81
C LYS A 207 -13.69 -25.44 -8.16
N LYS A 208 -15.00 -25.45 -8.31
CA LYS A 208 -15.65 -25.75 -9.59
C LYS A 208 -15.75 -24.52 -10.50
N LYS A 209 -15.79 -23.31 -9.89
CA LYS A 209 -15.98 -22.05 -10.60
C LYS A 209 -14.64 -21.38 -10.99
N PHE A 210 -13.61 -21.59 -10.19
CA PHE A 210 -12.32 -20.94 -10.35
C PHE A 210 -11.20 -21.95 -10.63
N ASP A 211 -10.15 -21.51 -11.39
CA ASP A 211 -8.95 -22.31 -11.68
C ASP A 211 -8.07 -22.57 -10.46
#